data_9a9e6225159a2c012a083d5edc75b042
#
_entry.id   9a9e6225159a2c012a083d5edc75b042
#
_cell.length_a   1.000
_cell.length_b   1.000
_cell.length_c   1.000
_cell.angle_alpha   90.00
_cell.angle_beta   90.00
_cell.angle_gamma   90.00
#
_symmetry.space_group_name_H-M   'P 1'
#
loop_
_entity.id
_entity.type
_entity.pdbx_description
1 polymer ?
#
loop_
_entity_poly.entity_id
_entity_poly.type
_entity_poly.pdbx_seq_one_letter_code
_entity_poly.pdbx_strand_id
1 'polypeptide(L)'
;MNNALNQLQPYPFEKLRALLGSVTPNPDKRPIALSIGEPKHRSPSFVAEALANNLDQMAVYPTTLGIPALREAIAGWCERRFGVPSGWIDPARNVLPVNGTREALFAFTQTVVNRSDDALVVSPNPFYQIYEGAAFLAGAKPHYLPCLDENGFNPDFDAVSPDIWKRCQILFLCSPGNPTGALIPVDTLKKLIALADEYD
;
A
#
# COMPACT_ATOMS: atom_id res chain seq x y z
N MET A 1 26.59 -0.21 9.79
CA MET A 1 25.15 -0.52 9.88
C MET A 1 24.39 0.67 9.34
N ASN A 2 23.23 0.45 8.72
CA ASN A 2 22.44 1.57 8.17
C ASN A 2 21.84 2.40 9.34
N ASN A 3 22.23 3.67 9.45
CA ASN A 3 21.78 4.57 10.52
C ASN A 3 20.25 4.84 10.46
N ALA A 4 19.63 4.68 9.31
CA ALA A 4 18.17 4.81 9.17
C ALA A 4 17.38 3.77 9.99
N LEU A 5 17.99 2.65 10.37
CA LEU A 5 17.37 1.68 11.27
C LEU A 5 16.99 2.27 12.63
N ASN A 6 17.72 3.28 13.08
CA ASN A 6 17.45 3.97 14.36
C ASN A 6 16.19 4.86 14.30
N GLN A 7 15.69 5.14 13.11
CA GLN A 7 14.50 5.96 12.89
C GLN A 7 13.22 5.12 12.84
N LEU A 8 13.35 3.80 12.67
CA LEU A 8 12.21 2.89 12.62
C LEU A 8 11.50 2.85 13.97
N GLN A 9 10.18 2.91 13.92
CA GLN A 9 9.33 2.82 15.10
C GLN A 9 8.96 1.36 15.40
N PRO A 10 8.78 0.99 16.68
CA PRO A 10 8.22 -0.31 17.04
C PRO A 10 6.88 -0.54 16.36
N TYR A 11 6.61 -1.80 16.00
CA TYR A 11 5.38 -2.17 15.32
C TYR A 11 4.14 -1.74 16.13
N PRO A 12 3.16 -1.04 15.54
CA PRO A 12 2.05 -0.44 16.28
C PRO A 12 1.23 -1.43 17.11
N PHE A 13 1.07 -2.67 16.64
CA PHE A 13 0.35 -3.70 17.39
C PHE A 13 1.14 -4.21 18.62
N GLU A 14 2.46 -4.09 18.61
CA GLU A 14 3.27 -4.38 19.81
C GLU A 14 3.09 -3.26 20.84
N LYS A 15 3.09 -2.00 20.39
CA LYS A 15 2.77 -0.85 21.25
C LYS A 15 1.37 -0.99 21.85
N LEU A 16 0.38 -1.35 21.05
CA LEU A 16 -0.99 -1.57 21.51
C LEU A 16 -1.05 -2.73 22.52
N ARG A 17 -0.38 -3.84 22.25
CA ARG A 17 -0.32 -4.99 23.19
C ARG A 17 0.31 -4.60 24.52
N ALA A 18 1.42 -3.87 24.49
CA ALA A 18 2.07 -3.38 25.68
C ALA A 18 1.16 -2.43 26.50
N LEU A 19 0.45 -1.53 25.83
CA LEU A 19 -0.51 -0.59 26.44
C LEU A 19 -1.67 -1.34 27.12
N LEU A 20 -2.16 -2.41 26.50
CA LEU A 20 -3.28 -3.20 27.01
C LEU A 20 -2.85 -4.29 27.99
N GLY A 21 -1.56 -4.54 28.17
CA GLY A 21 -1.03 -5.66 28.95
C GLY A 21 -1.41 -5.65 30.44
N SER A 22 -1.74 -4.48 31.00
CA SER A 22 -2.21 -4.33 32.38
C SER A 22 -3.74 -4.30 32.53
N VAL A 23 -4.47 -4.32 31.41
CA VAL A 23 -5.94 -4.26 31.41
C VAL A 23 -6.52 -5.65 31.58
N THR A 24 -7.30 -5.86 32.64
CA THR A 24 -8.07 -7.09 32.84
C THR A 24 -9.46 -6.91 32.26
N PRO A 25 -9.84 -7.66 31.20
CA PRO A 25 -11.18 -7.58 30.63
C PRO A 25 -12.26 -8.01 31.63
N ASN A 26 -13.47 -7.50 31.46
CA ASN A 26 -14.62 -7.97 32.25
C ASN A 26 -14.88 -9.45 31.92
N PRO A 27 -14.84 -10.37 32.91
CA PRO A 27 -14.99 -11.80 32.69
C PRO A 27 -16.40 -12.18 32.20
N ASP A 28 -17.41 -11.36 32.50
CA ASP A 28 -18.81 -11.60 32.09
C ASP A 28 -19.10 -11.19 30.65
N LYS A 29 -18.13 -10.61 29.96
CA LYS A 29 -18.29 -10.12 28.58
C LYS A 29 -17.41 -10.93 27.62
N ARG A 30 -18.00 -11.36 26.51
CA ARG A 30 -17.26 -12.01 25.43
C ARG A 30 -16.34 -10.99 24.77
N PRO A 31 -15.03 -11.27 24.63
CA PRO A 31 -14.10 -10.40 23.89
C PRO A 31 -14.52 -10.27 22.43
N ILE A 32 -14.46 -9.04 21.90
CA ILE A 32 -14.68 -8.73 20.49
C ILE A 32 -13.39 -8.10 19.97
N ALA A 33 -12.67 -8.79 19.09
CA ALA A 33 -11.43 -8.30 18.50
C ALA A 33 -11.76 -7.33 17.36
N LEU A 34 -11.44 -6.04 17.53
CA LEU A 34 -11.62 -4.99 16.53
C LEU A 34 -10.29 -4.40 16.05
N SER A 35 -9.16 -4.95 16.48
CA SER A 35 -7.82 -4.40 16.21
C SER A 35 -7.33 -4.69 14.79
N ILE A 36 -7.82 -5.74 14.14
CA ILE A 36 -7.42 -6.15 12.78
C ILE A 36 -8.67 -6.41 11.96
N GLY A 37 -8.76 -5.72 10.82
CA GLY A 37 -9.83 -5.94 9.83
C GLY A 37 -9.54 -7.16 8.95
N GLU A 38 -9.62 -8.36 9.50
CA GLU A 38 -9.41 -9.60 8.78
C GLU A 38 -10.74 -10.26 8.42
N PRO A 39 -11.03 -10.46 7.11
CA PRO A 39 -12.21 -11.23 6.72
C PRO A 39 -12.02 -12.70 7.09
N LYS A 40 -12.95 -13.25 7.88
CA LYS A 40 -12.91 -14.66 8.34
C LYS A 40 -13.85 -15.57 7.57
N HIS A 41 -14.25 -15.17 6.38
CA HIS A 41 -15.07 -16.01 5.50
C HIS A 41 -14.25 -17.13 4.88
N ARG A 42 -14.90 -18.26 4.64
CA ARG A 42 -14.25 -19.37 3.93
C ARG A 42 -13.97 -18.94 2.48
N SER A 43 -12.79 -19.26 1.99
CA SER A 43 -12.48 -19.12 0.56
C SER A 43 -13.41 -20.00 -0.28
N PRO A 44 -13.80 -19.59 -1.48
CA PRO A 44 -14.54 -20.44 -2.40
C PRO A 44 -13.80 -21.77 -2.65
N SER A 45 -14.54 -22.89 -2.76
CA SER A 45 -13.94 -24.24 -2.90
C SER A 45 -13.01 -24.34 -4.13
N PHE A 46 -13.38 -23.69 -5.22
CA PHE A 46 -12.59 -23.72 -6.46
C PHE A 46 -11.16 -23.21 -6.28
N VAL A 47 -10.89 -22.35 -5.29
CA VAL A 47 -9.52 -21.86 -5.00
C VAL A 47 -8.65 -23.01 -4.48
N ALA A 48 -9.19 -23.78 -3.52
CA ALA A 48 -8.48 -24.93 -2.98
C ALA A 48 -8.32 -26.05 -4.03
N GLU A 49 -9.36 -26.27 -4.84
CA GLU A 49 -9.35 -27.25 -5.95
C GLU A 49 -8.29 -26.87 -7.01
N ALA A 50 -8.26 -25.60 -7.43
CA ALA A 50 -7.26 -25.11 -8.38
C ALA A 50 -5.84 -25.29 -7.84
N LEU A 51 -5.60 -25.01 -6.56
CA LEU A 51 -4.30 -25.20 -5.94
C LEU A 51 -3.92 -26.71 -5.90
N ALA A 52 -4.83 -27.56 -5.44
CA ALA A 52 -4.59 -29.01 -5.36
C ALA A 52 -4.28 -29.65 -6.73
N ASN A 53 -4.97 -29.20 -7.76
CA ASN A 53 -4.80 -29.71 -9.13
C ASN A 53 -3.49 -29.22 -9.82
N ASN A 54 -2.76 -28.30 -9.20
CA ASN A 54 -1.54 -27.73 -9.78
C ASN A 54 -0.31 -27.87 -8.86
N LEU A 55 -0.38 -28.71 -7.84
CA LEU A 55 0.73 -28.88 -6.87
C LEU A 55 2.05 -29.32 -7.54
N ASP A 56 1.99 -30.12 -8.60
CA ASP A 56 3.18 -30.57 -9.32
C ASP A 56 3.97 -29.40 -9.95
N GLN A 57 3.30 -28.30 -10.26
CA GLN A 57 3.95 -27.10 -10.81
C GLN A 57 4.78 -26.34 -9.76
N MET A 58 4.57 -26.61 -8.47
CA MET A 58 5.37 -26.00 -7.41
C MET A 58 6.83 -26.47 -7.38
N ALA A 59 7.15 -27.56 -8.09
CA ALA A 59 8.52 -28.08 -8.22
C ALA A 59 9.40 -27.23 -9.16
N VAL A 60 8.80 -26.32 -9.93
CA VAL A 60 9.49 -25.48 -10.90
C VAL A 60 9.83 -24.13 -10.30
N TYR A 61 11.06 -23.67 -10.47
CA TYR A 61 11.49 -22.36 -10.03
C TYR A 61 10.68 -21.26 -10.74
N PRO A 62 10.05 -20.32 -10.02
CA PRO A 62 9.28 -19.26 -10.67
C PRO A 62 10.20 -18.29 -11.42
N THR A 63 9.72 -17.77 -12.53
CA THR A 63 10.40 -16.68 -13.23
C THR A 63 10.22 -15.36 -12.48
N THR A 64 11.19 -14.45 -12.58
CA THR A 64 11.15 -13.14 -11.94
C THR A 64 9.94 -12.31 -12.38
N LEU A 65 9.53 -12.44 -13.64
CA LEU A 65 8.37 -11.73 -14.20
C LEU A 65 7.04 -12.42 -13.89
N GLY A 66 7.03 -13.60 -13.29
CA GLY A 66 5.85 -14.44 -13.19
C GLY A 66 5.46 -15.09 -14.53
N ILE A 67 4.57 -16.07 -14.48
CA ILE A 67 4.14 -16.78 -15.69
C ILE A 67 3.24 -15.88 -16.56
N PRO A 68 3.35 -15.94 -17.91
CA PRO A 68 2.53 -15.13 -18.82
C PRO A 68 1.03 -15.26 -18.57
N ALA A 69 0.54 -16.49 -18.38
CA ALA A 69 -0.87 -16.76 -18.13
C ALA A 69 -1.45 -16.00 -16.91
N LEU A 70 -0.67 -15.84 -15.83
CA LEU A 70 -1.08 -15.05 -14.66
C LEU A 70 -1.17 -13.56 -15.01
N ARG A 71 -0.18 -13.04 -15.73
CA ARG A 71 -0.16 -11.62 -16.12
C ARG A 71 -1.30 -11.27 -17.07
N GLU A 72 -1.58 -12.15 -18.03
CA GLU A 72 -2.72 -12.05 -18.96
C GLU A 72 -4.07 -12.10 -18.20
N ALA A 73 -4.18 -13.04 -17.25
CA ALA A 73 -5.38 -13.15 -16.42
C ALA A 73 -5.62 -11.89 -15.57
N ILE A 74 -4.56 -11.27 -15.03
CA ILE A 74 -4.64 -10.01 -14.27
C ILE A 74 -5.08 -8.87 -15.20
N ALA A 75 -4.48 -8.70 -16.37
CA ALA A 75 -4.86 -7.67 -17.34
C ALA A 75 -6.33 -7.82 -17.75
N GLY A 76 -6.75 -9.01 -18.14
CA GLY A 76 -8.14 -9.29 -18.49
C GLY A 76 -9.11 -9.12 -17.33
N TRP A 77 -8.69 -9.38 -16.09
CA TRP A 77 -9.51 -9.09 -14.92
C TRP A 77 -9.72 -7.58 -14.73
N CYS A 78 -8.66 -6.78 -14.89
CA CYS A 78 -8.75 -5.32 -14.80
C CYS A 78 -9.69 -4.75 -15.87
N GLU A 79 -9.62 -5.23 -17.11
CA GLU A 79 -10.53 -4.85 -18.20
C GLU A 79 -11.99 -5.10 -17.81
N ARG A 80 -12.31 -6.31 -17.36
CA ARG A 80 -13.68 -6.68 -16.97
C ARG A 80 -14.17 -5.96 -15.71
N ARG A 81 -13.29 -5.78 -14.72
CA ARG A 81 -13.66 -5.22 -13.41
C ARG A 81 -13.81 -3.72 -13.43
N PHE A 82 -12.98 -3.03 -14.19
CA PHE A 82 -12.89 -1.57 -14.18
C PHE A 82 -13.31 -0.92 -15.49
N GLY A 83 -13.66 -1.71 -16.51
CA GLY A 83 -14.05 -1.19 -17.82
C GLY A 83 -12.89 -0.50 -18.57
N VAL A 84 -11.66 -0.89 -18.26
CA VAL A 84 -10.48 -0.38 -18.96
C VAL A 84 -10.53 -0.89 -20.41
N PRO A 85 -10.22 -0.06 -21.42
CA PRO A 85 -10.21 -0.50 -22.82
C PRO A 85 -9.32 -1.71 -23.03
N SER A 86 -9.78 -2.64 -23.86
CA SER A 86 -9.02 -3.87 -24.16
C SER A 86 -7.65 -3.55 -24.77
N GLY A 87 -6.62 -4.23 -24.27
CA GLY A 87 -5.24 -4.00 -24.69
C GLY A 87 -4.56 -2.76 -24.10
N TRP A 88 -5.26 -1.99 -23.26
CA TRP A 88 -4.64 -0.84 -22.60
C TRP A 88 -3.63 -1.25 -21.51
N ILE A 89 -3.89 -2.39 -20.88
CA ILE A 89 -2.94 -3.00 -19.96
C ILE A 89 -2.15 -4.07 -20.71
N ASP A 90 -0.90 -3.78 -21.05
CA ASP A 90 0.02 -4.76 -21.64
C ASP A 90 0.54 -5.70 -20.53
N PRO A 91 0.18 -7.00 -20.57
CA PRO A 91 0.62 -7.96 -19.55
C PRO A 91 2.14 -8.06 -19.42
N ALA A 92 2.88 -7.77 -20.48
CA ALA A 92 4.33 -7.86 -20.47
C ALA A 92 5.01 -6.66 -19.84
N ARG A 93 4.37 -5.49 -19.86
CA ARG A 93 4.95 -4.20 -19.42
C ARG A 93 4.31 -3.63 -18.15
N ASN A 94 3.00 -3.84 -17.97
CA ASN A 94 2.23 -3.18 -16.92
C ASN A 94 1.89 -4.10 -15.75
N VAL A 95 2.22 -5.40 -15.82
CA VAL A 95 1.87 -6.37 -14.78
C VAL A 95 3.11 -7.07 -14.26
N LEU A 96 3.37 -6.92 -12.98
CA LEU A 96 4.41 -7.65 -12.26
C LEU A 96 3.80 -8.35 -11.04
N PRO A 97 3.65 -9.68 -11.05
CA PRO A 97 3.22 -10.44 -9.88
C PRO A 97 4.22 -10.33 -8.73
N VAL A 98 3.72 -10.19 -7.52
CA VAL A 98 4.52 -10.04 -6.30
C VAL A 98 3.99 -10.95 -5.18
N ASN A 99 4.83 -11.28 -4.21
CA ASN A 99 4.47 -12.08 -3.04
C ASN A 99 3.83 -11.26 -1.93
N GLY A 100 2.99 -10.32 -2.29
CA GLY A 100 2.30 -9.43 -1.36
C GLY A 100 2.63 -7.96 -1.62
N THR A 101 1.64 -7.10 -1.37
CA THR A 101 1.75 -5.66 -1.65
C THR A 101 2.70 -4.94 -0.67
N ARG A 102 2.90 -5.48 0.54
CA ARG A 102 3.85 -4.90 1.50
C ARG A 102 5.27 -4.91 0.93
N GLU A 103 5.72 -6.07 0.46
CA GLU A 103 7.04 -6.24 -0.13
C GLU A 103 7.18 -5.44 -1.42
N ALA A 104 6.12 -5.41 -2.23
CA ALA A 104 6.09 -4.63 -3.47
C ALA A 104 6.25 -3.12 -3.20
N LEU A 105 5.50 -2.55 -2.27
CA LEU A 105 5.59 -1.14 -1.89
C LEU A 105 6.98 -0.79 -1.34
N PHE A 106 7.55 -1.69 -0.51
CA PHE A 106 8.91 -1.52 -0.02
C PHE A 106 9.93 -1.53 -1.15
N ALA A 107 9.92 -2.57 -2.00
CA ALA A 107 10.87 -2.73 -3.10
C ALA A 107 10.75 -1.59 -4.12
N PHE A 108 9.53 -1.18 -4.46
CA PHE A 108 9.28 -0.05 -5.35
C PHE A 108 9.90 1.24 -4.81
N THR A 109 9.70 1.53 -3.52
CA THR A 109 10.30 2.71 -2.89
C THR A 109 11.83 2.68 -2.96
N GLN A 110 12.45 1.51 -2.68
CA GLN A 110 13.91 1.36 -2.78
C GLN A 110 14.42 1.56 -4.21
N THR A 111 13.58 1.28 -5.21
CA THR A 111 13.96 1.34 -6.63
C THR A 111 13.88 2.74 -7.21
N VAL A 112 12.82 3.50 -6.83
CA VAL A 112 12.53 4.80 -7.47
C VAL A 112 13.05 6.00 -6.71
N VAL A 113 13.29 5.89 -5.39
CA VAL A 113 13.79 7.01 -4.60
C VAL A 113 15.27 7.26 -4.85
N ASN A 114 15.59 8.43 -5.35
CA ASN A 114 16.96 8.95 -5.36
C ASN A 114 17.33 9.43 -3.96
N ARG A 115 18.28 8.75 -3.33
CA ARG A 115 18.74 9.08 -1.98
C ARG A 115 19.33 10.47 -1.96
N SER A 116 18.71 11.37 -1.24
CA SER A 116 19.21 12.71 -0.94
C SER A 116 18.63 13.21 0.37
N ASP A 117 19.23 14.20 1.00
CA ASP A 117 18.74 14.79 2.25
C ASP A 117 17.40 15.53 2.05
N ASP A 118 17.06 15.85 0.82
CA ASP A 118 15.85 16.59 0.47
C ASP A 118 14.73 15.71 -0.08
N ALA A 119 14.99 14.43 -0.37
CA ALA A 119 13.98 13.52 -0.88
C ALA A 119 12.83 13.33 0.12
N LEU A 120 11.60 13.47 -0.34
CA LEU A 120 10.38 13.22 0.44
C LEU A 120 9.60 12.06 -0.13
N VAL A 121 9.04 11.25 0.77
CA VAL A 121 7.97 10.30 0.49
C VAL A 121 6.74 10.80 1.21
N VAL A 122 5.74 11.20 0.45
CA VAL A 122 4.51 11.82 0.97
C VAL A 122 3.43 10.76 1.14
N SER A 123 2.70 10.80 2.25
CA SER A 123 1.61 9.86 2.51
C SER A 123 0.49 10.48 3.35
N PRO A 124 -0.75 9.96 3.24
CA PRO A 124 -1.81 10.28 4.20
C PRO A 124 -1.41 9.88 5.62
N ASN A 125 -2.02 10.50 6.62
CA ASN A 125 -1.92 10.10 8.03
C ASN A 125 -3.33 10.10 8.65
N PRO A 126 -3.87 8.94 9.10
CA PRO A 126 -3.20 7.63 9.29
C PRO A 126 -2.72 6.97 8.00
N PHE A 127 -1.69 6.11 8.12
CA PHE A 127 -1.02 5.48 6.98
C PHE A 127 -0.70 4.00 7.25
N TYR A 128 -0.37 3.29 6.17
CA TYR A 128 0.16 1.94 6.27
C TYR A 128 1.65 2.00 6.60
N GLN A 129 2.09 1.37 7.71
CA GLN A 129 3.44 1.53 8.29
C GLN A 129 4.59 1.29 7.31
N ILE A 130 4.35 0.53 6.23
CA ILE A 130 5.39 0.27 5.25
C ILE A 130 5.85 1.54 4.53
N TYR A 131 4.97 2.55 4.39
CA TYR A 131 5.32 3.81 3.72
C TYR A 131 6.45 4.52 4.44
N GLU A 132 6.34 4.65 5.77
CA GLU A 132 7.36 5.28 6.61
C GLU A 132 8.66 4.48 6.61
N GLY A 133 8.58 3.17 6.88
CA GLY A 133 9.76 2.31 6.92
C GLY A 133 10.50 2.26 5.59
N ALA A 134 9.77 2.20 4.48
CA ALA A 134 10.34 2.22 3.15
C ALA A 134 11.04 3.56 2.84
N ALA A 135 10.43 4.69 3.23
CA ALA A 135 11.00 6.02 3.06
C ALA A 135 12.36 6.14 3.79
N PHE A 136 12.41 5.83 5.08
CA PHE A 136 13.65 5.90 5.86
C PHE A 136 14.75 5.02 5.28
N LEU A 137 14.44 3.77 4.92
CA LEU A 137 15.43 2.85 4.40
C LEU A 137 15.88 3.17 2.97
N ALA A 138 15.03 3.85 2.19
CA ALA A 138 15.42 4.42 0.91
C ALA A 138 16.29 5.69 1.05
N GLY A 139 16.37 6.28 2.24
CA GLY A 139 17.14 7.49 2.52
C GLY A 139 16.36 8.77 2.21
N ALA A 140 15.02 8.69 2.17
CA ALA A 140 14.12 9.83 2.10
C ALA A 140 13.53 10.15 3.48
N LYS A 141 12.89 11.31 3.59
CA LYS A 141 12.12 11.69 4.78
C LYS A 141 10.63 11.47 4.51
N PRO A 142 9.89 10.80 5.41
CA PRO A 142 8.45 10.75 5.29
C PRO A 142 7.85 12.13 5.57
N HIS A 143 6.85 12.52 4.77
CA HIS A 143 6.02 13.70 4.96
C HIS A 143 4.56 13.28 5.03
N TYR A 144 3.86 13.69 6.09
CA TYR A 144 2.52 13.21 6.40
C TYR A 144 1.48 14.29 6.12
N LEU A 145 0.41 13.89 5.44
CA LEU A 145 -0.75 14.73 5.17
C LEU A 145 -1.90 14.29 6.07
N PRO A 146 -2.34 15.10 7.04
CA PRO A 146 -3.42 14.74 7.95
C PRO A 146 -4.74 14.48 7.21
N CYS A 147 -5.42 13.40 7.60
CA CYS A 147 -6.76 13.06 7.12
C CYS A 147 -7.77 13.43 8.19
N LEU A 148 -8.31 14.64 8.13
CA LEU A 148 -9.23 15.19 9.12
C LEU A 148 -10.69 14.99 8.69
N ASP A 149 -11.61 14.98 9.65
CA ASP A 149 -13.05 14.79 9.40
C ASP A 149 -13.66 15.93 8.59
N GLU A 150 -13.19 17.15 8.77
CA GLU A 150 -13.58 18.34 7.99
C GLU A 150 -13.33 18.17 6.48
N ASN A 151 -12.37 17.32 6.10
CA ASN A 151 -12.05 16.98 4.71
C ASN A 151 -12.54 15.57 4.33
N GLY A 152 -13.53 15.04 5.06
CA GLY A 152 -14.05 13.69 4.83
C GLY A 152 -12.98 12.60 4.96
N PHE A 153 -12.02 12.79 5.86
CA PHE A 153 -10.87 11.92 6.08
C PHE A 153 -9.95 11.71 4.86
N ASN A 154 -9.98 12.63 3.91
CA ASN A 154 -8.96 12.73 2.86
C ASN A 154 -7.93 13.81 3.23
N PRO A 155 -6.69 13.73 2.76
CA PRO A 155 -5.75 14.82 2.88
C PRO A 155 -6.23 16.08 2.12
N ASP A 156 -5.93 17.24 2.66
CA ASP A 156 -6.05 18.50 1.92
C ASP A 156 -4.81 18.69 1.03
N PHE A 157 -4.90 18.21 -0.21
CA PHE A 157 -3.81 18.31 -1.17
C PHE A 157 -3.60 19.74 -1.68
N ASP A 158 -4.63 20.58 -1.63
CA ASP A 158 -4.54 21.98 -2.07
C ASP A 158 -3.75 22.83 -1.06
N ALA A 159 -3.68 22.42 0.21
CA ALA A 159 -2.88 23.05 1.25
C ALA A 159 -1.38 22.66 1.23
N VAL A 160 -0.99 21.69 0.41
CA VAL A 160 0.41 21.24 0.34
C VAL A 160 1.23 22.24 -0.46
N SER A 161 2.31 22.76 0.17
CA SER A 161 3.14 23.79 -0.47
C SER A 161 3.89 23.26 -1.70
N PRO A 162 4.18 24.13 -2.69
CA PRO A 162 4.99 23.77 -3.84
C PRO A 162 6.39 23.23 -3.49
N ASP A 163 6.96 23.64 -2.35
CA ASP A 163 8.26 23.13 -1.89
C ASP A 163 8.19 21.63 -1.54
N ILE A 164 7.10 21.18 -0.96
CA ILE A 164 6.88 19.76 -0.67
C ILE A 164 6.76 18.98 -1.99
N TRP A 165 6.01 19.47 -2.96
CA TRP A 165 5.85 18.81 -4.26
C TRP A 165 7.17 18.70 -5.03
N LYS A 166 7.99 19.75 -5.05
CA LYS A 166 9.32 19.74 -5.68
C LYS A 166 10.27 18.69 -5.11
N ARG A 167 10.06 18.29 -3.88
CA ARG A 167 10.90 17.31 -3.17
C ARG A 167 10.25 15.93 -3.09
N CYS A 168 8.98 15.82 -3.46
CA CYS A 168 8.21 14.59 -3.43
C CYS A 168 8.68 13.65 -4.53
N GLN A 169 9.21 12.50 -4.17
CA GLN A 169 9.58 11.45 -5.13
C GLN A 169 8.56 10.32 -5.20
N ILE A 170 7.77 10.17 -4.16
CA ILE A 170 6.63 9.24 -4.13
C ILE A 170 5.49 9.88 -3.32
N LEU A 171 4.31 9.86 -3.89
CA LEU A 171 3.06 10.08 -3.17
C LEU A 171 2.33 8.75 -3.03
N PHE A 172 2.24 8.23 -1.81
CA PHE A 172 1.39 7.09 -1.51
C PHE A 172 -0.06 7.51 -1.35
N LEU A 173 -0.96 6.79 -2.02
CA LEU A 173 -2.40 6.97 -1.91
C LEU A 173 -3.06 5.65 -1.54
N CYS A 174 -4.16 5.71 -0.81
CA CYS A 174 -5.00 4.57 -0.48
C CYS A 174 -6.46 4.96 -0.63
N SER A 175 -7.15 4.34 -1.59
CA SER A 175 -8.58 4.58 -1.81
C SER A 175 -9.28 3.25 -2.12
N PRO A 176 -10.22 2.78 -1.28
CA PRO A 176 -10.63 3.35 0.01
C PRO A 176 -9.48 3.47 1.02
N GLY A 177 -9.47 4.55 1.81
CA GLY A 177 -8.44 4.82 2.81
C GLY A 177 -8.39 3.79 3.93
N ASN A 178 -7.20 3.41 4.37
CA ASN A 178 -7.01 2.58 5.54
C ASN A 178 -6.43 3.44 6.69
N PRO A 179 -7.14 3.59 7.85
CA PRO A 179 -8.32 2.83 8.30
C PRO A 179 -9.67 3.51 8.05
N THR A 180 -9.73 4.68 7.44
CA THR A 180 -10.92 5.56 7.43
C THR A 180 -12.03 5.09 6.49
N GLY A 181 -11.70 4.35 5.44
CA GLY A 181 -12.64 3.96 4.39
C GLY A 181 -12.98 5.09 3.39
N ALA A 182 -12.36 6.26 3.53
CA ALA A 182 -12.60 7.42 2.67
C ALA A 182 -12.20 7.14 1.22
N LEU A 183 -13.03 7.61 0.29
CA LEU A 183 -12.72 7.55 -1.14
C LEU A 183 -12.10 8.87 -1.58
N ILE A 184 -11.05 8.80 -2.38
CA ILE A 184 -10.46 9.98 -3.01
C ILE A 184 -11.34 10.34 -4.24
N PRO A 185 -11.88 11.57 -4.31
CA PRO A 185 -12.68 12.00 -5.46
C PRO A 185 -11.89 11.96 -6.77
N VAL A 186 -12.56 11.63 -7.87
CA VAL A 186 -11.93 11.56 -9.20
C VAL A 186 -11.27 12.88 -9.61
N ASP A 187 -11.89 14.00 -9.29
CA ASP A 187 -11.33 15.32 -9.62
C ASP A 187 -10.06 15.62 -8.82
N THR A 188 -9.97 15.13 -7.58
CA THR A 188 -8.73 15.19 -6.79
C THR A 188 -7.64 14.33 -7.44
N LEU A 189 -7.96 13.10 -7.90
CA LEU A 189 -6.98 12.26 -8.61
C LEU A 189 -6.48 12.93 -9.90
N LYS A 190 -7.35 13.59 -10.66
CA LYS A 190 -6.93 14.37 -11.86
C LYS A 190 -5.96 15.50 -11.51
N LYS A 191 -6.24 16.24 -10.44
CA LYS A 191 -5.32 17.28 -9.94
C LYS A 191 -3.97 16.69 -9.56
N LEU A 192 -3.95 15.55 -8.85
CA LEU A 192 -2.70 14.90 -8.43
C LEU A 192 -1.89 14.38 -9.63
N ILE A 193 -2.54 13.90 -10.69
CA ILE A 193 -1.87 13.54 -11.94
C ILE A 193 -1.24 14.79 -12.58
N ALA A 194 -1.98 15.89 -12.65
CA ALA A 194 -1.44 17.15 -13.19
C ALA A 194 -0.25 17.68 -12.37
N LEU A 195 -0.29 17.54 -11.03
CA LEU A 195 0.85 17.87 -10.17
C LEU A 195 2.05 16.96 -10.43
N ALA A 196 1.81 15.65 -10.63
CA ALA A 196 2.89 14.72 -10.98
C ALA A 196 3.54 15.10 -12.33
N ASP A 197 2.74 15.52 -13.32
CA ASP A 197 3.26 16.00 -14.62
C ASP A 197 4.02 17.33 -14.49
N GLU A 198 3.66 18.19 -13.51
CA GLU A 198 4.30 19.49 -13.28
C GLU A 198 5.65 19.35 -12.54
N TYR A 199 5.75 18.43 -11.60
CA TYR A 199 6.91 18.32 -10.72
C TYR A 199 7.83 17.13 -11.05
N ASP A 200 7.48 16.31 -12.07
CA ASP A 200 8.21 15.15 -12.63
C ASP A 200 8.46 14.04 -11.59
#